data_048c07dd0b97c3521761c07356eb6cfd
#
_entry.id   048c07dd0b97c3521761c07356eb6cfd
#
_cell.length_a   1.000
_cell.length_b   1.000
_cell.length_c   1.000
_cell.angle_alpha   90.00
_cell.angle_beta   90.00
_cell.angle_gamma   90.00
#
_symmetry.space_group_name_H-M   'P 1'
#
loop_
_entity.id
_entity.type
_entity.pdbx_description
1 polymer ?
#
loop_
_entity_poly.entity_id
_entity_poly.type
_entity_poly.pdbx_seq_one_letter_code
_entity_poly.pdbx_strand_id
1 'polypeptide(L)'
;VPSHITKCGTVACVCGGIGVAPMYPIAQAFKKAGNKLIVIIGARNKDLIVFEDEMKAIADELIITTDDGSYGRKALVTVPLKELCESQTPPDEVFAIGPPIMMKFCAETTRPFGIKTTVSLNTIMIDGTGMCGGCRVTVDNQVKFVCVDGPEFDAHKVDFDNMMMRMKAFRGREDQDRHKCKSGIFN
;
A
#
# COMPACT_ATOMS: atom_id res chain seq x y z
N VAL A 1 10.29 -1.51 -12.60
CA VAL A 1 11.43 -0.70 -12.08
C VAL A 1 11.72 -1.20 -10.67
N PRO A 2 12.99 -1.40 -10.27
CA PRO A 2 13.33 -1.82 -8.91
C PRO A 2 13.02 -0.72 -7.88
N SER A 3 12.73 -1.11 -6.64
CA SER A 3 12.49 -0.19 -5.54
C SER A 3 13.71 0.69 -5.26
N HIS A 4 13.50 1.97 -5.06
CA HIS A 4 14.56 2.92 -4.75
C HIS A 4 14.82 2.96 -3.26
N ILE A 5 15.80 2.17 -2.80
CA ILE A 5 16.16 2.04 -1.38
C ILE A 5 17.38 2.91 -1.08
N THR A 6 17.21 3.88 -0.21
CA THR A 6 18.29 4.77 0.25
C THR A 6 18.30 4.87 1.78
N LYS A 7 19.45 5.27 2.33
CA LYS A 7 19.50 5.70 3.73
C LYS A 7 19.00 7.14 3.81
N CYS A 8 17.81 7.35 4.34
CA CYS A 8 17.18 8.68 4.49
C CYS A 8 16.90 9.06 5.95
N GLY A 9 17.00 8.11 6.88
CA GLY A 9 16.72 8.36 8.29
C GLY A 9 15.63 7.47 8.85
N THR A 10 14.42 7.98 9.02
CA THR A 10 13.25 7.22 9.50
C THR A 10 12.30 6.93 8.34
N VAL A 11 11.99 5.65 8.13
CA VAL A 11 11.03 5.20 7.10
C VAL A 11 9.81 4.59 7.78
N ALA A 12 8.62 5.05 7.39
CA ALA A 12 7.37 4.46 7.82
C ALA A 12 6.77 3.60 6.68
N CYS A 13 6.69 2.29 6.90
CA CYS A 13 6.06 1.32 6.00
C CYS A 13 4.62 1.08 6.42
N VAL A 14 3.66 1.44 5.58
CA VAL A 14 2.22 1.32 5.85
C VAL A 14 1.62 0.21 5.00
N CYS A 15 1.11 -0.83 5.65
CA CYS A 15 0.63 -2.04 5.01
C CYS A 15 -0.88 -2.23 5.21
N GLY A 16 -1.63 -2.50 4.15
CA GLY A 16 -3.05 -2.83 4.22
C GLY A 16 -3.34 -4.26 3.78
N GLY A 17 -3.82 -5.09 4.71
CA GLY A 17 -4.14 -6.50 4.45
C GLY A 17 -2.95 -7.26 3.84
N ILE A 18 -3.17 -7.93 2.71
CA ILE A 18 -2.11 -8.71 2.03
C ILE A 18 -0.94 -7.85 1.53
N GLY A 19 -1.08 -6.52 1.49
CA GLY A 19 0.00 -5.60 1.10
C GLY A 19 1.24 -5.69 1.98
N VAL A 20 1.15 -6.31 3.15
CA VAL A 20 2.30 -6.58 4.01
C VAL A 20 3.29 -7.55 3.35
N ALA A 21 2.82 -8.53 2.57
CA ALA A 21 3.68 -9.52 1.93
C ALA A 21 4.68 -8.88 0.93
N PRO A 22 4.26 -8.08 -0.07
CA PRO A 22 5.20 -7.36 -0.93
C PRO A 22 5.98 -6.26 -0.20
N MET A 23 5.47 -5.72 0.91
CA MET A 23 6.20 -4.75 1.73
C MET A 23 7.39 -5.38 2.46
N TYR A 24 7.31 -6.62 2.88
CA TYR A 24 8.33 -7.27 3.72
C TYR A 24 9.75 -7.19 3.11
N PRO A 25 10.00 -7.60 1.86
CA PRO A 25 11.34 -7.48 1.26
C PRO A 25 11.82 -6.01 1.14
N ILE A 26 10.91 -5.06 0.90
CA ILE A 26 11.20 -3.63 0.83
C ILE A 26 11.61 -3.11 2.22
N ALA A 27 10.85 -3.46 3.25
CA ALA A 27 11.15 -3.11 4.64
C ALA A 27 12.49 -3.68 5.09
N GLN A 28 12.80 -4.94 4.74
CA GLN A 28 14.13 -5.53 4.98
C GLN A 28 15.25 -4.74 4.31
N ALA A 29 15.03 -4.30 3.06
CA ALA A 29 16.02 -3.54 2.32
C ALA A 29 16.26 -2.16 2.95
N PHE A 30 15.21 -1.44 3.36
CA PHE A 30 15.34 -0.18 4.11
C PHE A 30 16.08 -0.38 5.43
N LYS A 31 15.76 -1.44 6.18
CA LYS A 31 16.47 -1.77 7.43
C LYS A 31 17.95 -2.04 7.20
N LYS A 32 18.29 -2.85 6.18
CA LYS A 32 19.68 -3.14 5.79
C LYS A 32 20.45 -1.90 5.34
N ALA A 33 19.76 -0.92 4.74
CA ALA A 33 20.34 0.37 4.37
C ALA A 33 20.63 1.28 5.57
N GLY A 34 20.27 0.87 6.80
CA GLY A 34 20.55 1.59 8.04
C GLY A 34 19.52 2.67 8.40
N ASN A 35 18.28 2.51 7.95
CA ASN A 35 17.17 3.37 8.36
C ASN A 35 16.56 2.87 9.68
N LYS A 36 15.98 3.82 10.44
CA LYS A 36 15.00 3.49 11.48
C LYS A 36 13.70 3.10 10.78
N LEU A 37 13.17 1.91 11.09
CA LEU A 37 12.01 1.33 10.42
C LEU A 37 10.80 1.30 11.36
N ILE A 38 9.76 2.05 11.01
CA ILE A 38 8.45 2.00 11.66
C ILE A 38 7.51 1.28 10.70
N VAL A 39 6.80 0.25 11.19
CA VAL A 39 5.84 -0.50 10.38
C VAL A 39 4.44 -0.35 10.95
N ILE A 40 3.48 0.01 10.09
CA ILE A 40 2.06 0.06 10.42
C ILE A 40 1.35 -1.03 9.62
N ILE A 41 0.75 -2.01 10.29
CA ILE A 41 -0.06 -3.05 9.65
C ILE A 41 -1.53 -2.78 9.97
N GLY A 42 -2.36 -2.71 8.94
CA GLY A 42 -3.81 -2.58 9.09
C GLY A 42 -4.57 -3.70 8.42
N ALA A 43 -5.61 -4.18 9.09
CA ALA A 43 -6.55 -5.16 8.54
C ALA A 43 -7.97 -4.89 9.04
N ARG A 44 -8.96 -5.55 8.44
CA ARG A 44 -10.35 -5.44 8.92
C ARG A 44 -10.55 -6.08 10.28
N ASN A 45 -9.88 -7.20 10.54
CA ASN A 45 -9.93 -7.95 11.79
C ASN A 45 -8.63 -8.72 12.03
N LYS A 46 -8.51 -9.35 13.20
CA LYS A 46 -7.33 -10.13 13.60
C LYS A 46 -6.97 -11.25 12.64
N ASP A 47 -7.95 -11.98 12.09
CA ASP A 47 -7.71 -13.15 11.25
C ASP A 47 -7.04 -12.80 9.89
N LEU A 48 -7.07 -11.52 9.53
CA LEU A 48 -6.45 -10.99 8.32
C LEU A 48 -5.06 -10.37 8.56
N ILE A 49 -4.56 -10.40 9.79
CA ILE A 49 -3.19 -9.99 10.09
C ILE A 49 -2.25 -11.12 9.71
N VAL A 50 -1.32 -10.84 8.84
CA VAL A 50 -0.29 -11.77 8.38
C VAL A 50 1.08 -11.10 8.46
N PHE A 51 2.18 -11.88 8.51
CA PHE A 51 3.55 -11.39 8.60
C PHE A 51 3.87 -10.54 9.85
N GLU A 52 3.12 -10.71 10.94
CA GLU A 52 3.36 -9.95 12.17
C GLU A 52 4.73 -10.25 12.76
N ASP A 53 5.05 -11.53 12.93
CA ASP A 53 6.32 -11.97 13.55
C ASP A 53 7.52 -11.58 12.69
N GLU A 54 7.41 -11.72 11.36
CA GLU A 54 8.46 -11.35 10.43
C GLU A 54 8.71 -9.83 10.44
N MET A 55 7.64 -9.02 10.45
CA MET A 55 7.78 -7.57 10.53
C MET A 55 8.30 -7.13 11.89
N LYS A 56 7.86 -7.76 12.97
CA LYS A 56 8.35 -7.48 14.33
C LYS A 56 9.85 -7.77 14.49
N ALA A 57 10.35 -8.77 13.77
CA ALA A 57 11.77 -9.13 13.82
C ALA A 57 12.69 -8.08 13.17
N ILE A 58 12.19 -7.25 12.27
CA ILE A 58 12.98 -6.25 11.52
C ILE A 58 12.65 -4.79 11.85
N ALA A 59 11.42 -4.52 12.32
CA ALA A 59 10.98 -3.16 12.65
C ALA A 59 11.58 -2.68 13.98
N ASP A 60 11.92 -1.39 14.05
CA ASP A 60 12.23 -0.73 15.33
C ASP A 60 10.94 -0.43 16.10
N GLU A 61 9.85 -0.23 15.39
CA GLU A 61 8.51 -0.03 15.94
C GLU A 61 7.48 -0.68 15.04
N LEU A 62 6.57 -1.47 15.62
CA LEU A 62 5.46 -2.12 14.92
C LEU A 62 4.13 -1.67 15.53
N ILE A 63 3.28 -1.09 14.71
CA ILE A 63 1.94 -0.64 15.08
C ILE A 63 0.92 -1.48 14.32
N ILE A 64 0.02 -2.16 15.04
CA ILE A 64 -1.05 -2.96 14.45
C ILE A 64 -2.39 -2.29 14.70
N THR A 65 -3.18 -2.19 13.63
CA THR A 65 -4.55 -1.65 13.68
C THR A 65 -5.54 -2.62 13.07
N THR A 66 -6.74 -2.68 13.65
CA THR A 66 -7.89 -3.39 13.04
C THR A 66 -9.11 -2.49 13.02
N ASP A 67 -9.91 -2.58 11.96
CA ASP A 67 -11.10 -1.74 11.78
C ASP A 67 -12.16 -2.05 12.85
N ASP A 68 -12.30 -3.33 13.20
CA ASP A 68 -13.26 -3.81 14.19
C ASP A 68 -12.75 -3.74 15.65
N GLY A 69 -11.44 -3.56 15.85
CA GLY A 69 -10.80 -3.53 17.17
C GLY A 69 -10.57 -4.92 17.77
N SER A 70 -10.64 -5.99 16.98
CA SER A 70 -10.40 -7.36 17.45
C SER A 70 -8.95 -7.65 17.81
N TYR A 71 -8.01 -6.81 17.32
CA TYR A 71 -6.58 -6.92 17.64
C TYR A 71 -5.86 -5.58 17.45
N GLY A 72 -4.85 -5.32 18.28
CA GLY A 72 -4.10 -4.09 18.26
C GLY A 72 -4.98 -2.87 18.57
N ARG A 73 -4.79 -1.78 17.85
CA ARG A 73 -5.55 -0.55 18.01
C ARG A 73 -6.77 -0.54 17.07
N LYS A 74 -7.95 -0.20 17.59
CA LYS A 74 -9.13 0.04 16.75
C LYS A 74 -8.98 1.37 16.02
N ALA A 75 -8.46 1.33 14.80
CA ALA A 75 -8.22 2.52 13.96
C ALA A 75 -7.92 2.11 12.52
N LEU A 76 -8.09 3.06 11.59
CA LEU A 76 -7.48 2.95 10.25
C LEU A 76 -5.99 3.25 10.33
N VAL A 77 -5.18 2.72 9.42
CA VAL A 77 -3.72 2.95 9.35
C VAL A 77 -3.32 4.42 9.24
N THR A 78 -4.21 5.26 8.72
CA THR A 78 -4.00 6.70 8.59
C THR A 78 -3.97 7.44 9.92
N VAL A 79 -4.57 6.87 10.98
CA VAL A 79 -4.55 7.48 12.32
C VAL A 79 -3.13 7.44 12.91
N PRO A 80 -2.50 6.28 13.11
CA PRO A 80 -1.11 6.25 13.58
C PRO A 80 -0.14 6.91 12.58
N LEU A 81 -0.38 6.83 11.28
CA LEU A 81 0.44 7.54 10.29
C LEU A 81 0.40 9.06 10.53
N LYS A 82 -0.77 9.63 10.76
CA LYS A 82 -0.93 11.05 11.06
C LYS A 82 -0.20 11.43 12.36
N GLU A 83 -0.35 10.64 13.42
CA GLU A 83 0.35 10.83 14.68
C GLU A 83 1.88 10.85 14.50
N LEU A 84 2.41 9.96 13.66
CA LEU A 84 3.84 9.96 13.30
C LEU A 84 4.23 11.25 12.55
N CYS A 85 3.41 11.70 11.59
CA CYS A 85 3.67 12.95 10.85
C CYS A 85 3.63 14.19 11.75
N GLU A 86 2.81 14.19 12.79
CA GLU A 86 2.66 15.27 13.78
C GLU A 86 3.67 15.19 14.95
N SER A 87 4.45 14.11 15.03
CA SER A 87 5.42 13.89 16.09
C SER A 87 6.63 14.84 16.00
N GLN A 88 7.42 14.92 17.07
CA GLN A 88 8.67 15.70 17.08
C GLN A 88 9.72 15.17 16.09
N THR A 89 9.61 13.89 15.70
CA THR A 89 10.52 13.21 14.76
C THR A 89 9.69 12.53 13.68
N PRO A 90 9.11 13.29 12.75
CA PRO A 90 8.31 12.70 11.67
C PRO A 90 9.17 11.81 10.77
N PRO A 91 8.57 10.84 10.06
CA PRO A 91 9.32 10.02 9.11
C PRO A 91 9.84 10.88 7.95
N ASP A 92 11.05 10.55 7.48
CA ASP A 92 11.64 11.18 6.28
C ASP A 92 11.00 10.66 4.99
N GLU A 93 10.55 9.40 5.00
CA GLU A 93 9.87 8.75 3.88
C GLU A 93 8.75 7.83 4.37
N VAL A 94 7.64 7.83 3.65
CA VAL A 94 6.52 6.90 3.84
C VAL A 94 6.42 5.99 2.62
N PHE A 95 6.31 4.69 2.84
CA PHE A 95 6.07 3.70 1.80
C PHE A 95 4.75 2.98 2.09
N ALA A 96 3.78 3.03 1.18
CA ALA A 96 2.47 2.45 1.44
C ALA A 96 2.07 1.42 0.37
N ILE A 97 1.66 0.23 0.83
CA ILE A 97 1.13 -0.86 -0.02
C ILE A 97 -0.16 -1.40 0.58
N GLY A 98 -1.22 -1.41 -0.21
CA GLY A 98 -2.51 -1.92 0.22
C GLY A 98 -3.63 -1.56 -0.74
N PRO A 99 -4.88 -1.59 -0.29
CA PRO A 99 -6.01 -1.18 -1.10
C PRO A 99 -5.84 0.25 -1.66
N PRO A 100 -6.26 0.54 -2.91
CA PRO A 100 -6.09 1.86 -3.52
C PRO A 100 -6.62 3.01 -2.68
N ILE A 101 -7.75 2.81 -2.03
CA ILE A 101 -8.34 3.81 -1.14
C ILE A 101 -7.46 4.10 0.08
N MET A 102 -6.80 3.08 0.65
CA MET A 102 -5.85 3.25 1.75
C MET A 102 -4.64 4.06 1.28
N MET A 103 -4.04 3.71 0.14
CA MET A 103 -2.91 4.43 -0.43
C MET A 103 -3.24 5.90 -0.73
N LYS A 104 -4.45 6.18 -1.25
CA LYS A 104 -4.97 7.54 -1.44
C LYS A 104 -4.95 8.32 -0.12
N PHE A 105 -5.56 7.77 0.93
CA PHE A 105 -5.61 8.45 2.23
C PHE A 105 -4.24 8.56 2.90
N CYS A 106 -3.32 7.62 2.71
CA CYS A 106 -1.94 7.80 3.15
C CYS A 106 -1.27 9.00 2.45
N ALA A 107 -1.45 9.14 1.13
CA ALA A 107 -0.95 10.28 0.37
C ALA A 107 -1.56 11.62 0.84
N GLU A 108 -2.87 11.64 1.10
CA GLU A 108 -3.55 12.83 1.62
C GLU A 108 -3.08 13.20 3.04
N THR A 109 -2.79 12.19 3.88
CA THR A 109 -2.29 12.38 5.25
C THR A 109 -0.89 12.98 5.26
N THR A 110 0.00 12.53 4.39
CA THR A 110 1.42 12.97 4.36
C THR A 110 1.65 14.28 3.59
N ARG A 111 0.75 14.61 2.66
CA ARG A 111 0.85 15.80 1.79
C ARG A 111 1.02 17.13 2.55
N PRO A 112 0.24 17.44 3.62
CA PRO A 112 0.38 18.69 4.36
C PRO A 112 1.74 18.85 5.03
N PHE A 113 2.42 17.75 5.31
CA PHE A 113 3.73 17.72 5.96
C PHE A 113 4.89 17.69 4.96
N GLY A 114 4.62 17.62 3.66
CA GLY A 114 5.63 17.53 2.62
C GLY A 114 6.49 16.25 2.68
N ILE A 115 6.02 15.21 3.37
CA ILE A 115 6.77 13.96 3.55
C ILE A 115 6.73 13.17 2.25
N LYS A 116 7.90 12.80 1.73
CA LYS A 116 8.02 11.94 0.55
C LYS A 116 7.23 10.65 0.78
N THR A 117 6.29 10.37 -0.11
CA THR A 117 5.40 9.21 0.02
C THR A 117 5.40 8.41 -1.27
N THR A 118 5.84 7.16 -1.18
CA THR A 118 5.85 6.20 -2.28
C THR A 118 4.74 5.18 -2.08
N VAL A 119 4.01 4.87 -3.15
CA VAL A 119 2.97 3.83 -3.18
C VAL A 119 3.31 2.78 -4.22
N SER A 120 3.03 1.51 -3.90
CA SER A 120 3.12 0.42 -4.87
C SER A 120 1.72 0.09 -5.38
N LEU A 121 1.45 0.45 -6.64
CA LEU A 121 0.12 0.38 -7.23
C LEU A 121 -0.22 -1.05 -7.68
N ASN A 122 -1.47 -1.44 -7.45
CA ASN A 122 -2.02 -2.78 -7.72
C ASN A 122 -3.16 -2.73 -8.74
N THR A 123 -2.94 -2.15 -9.90
CA THR A 123 -3.91 -2.09 -11.00
C THR A 123 -4.17 -3.48 -11.60
N ILE A 124 -5.23 -3.59 -12.40
CA ILE A 124 -5.47 -4.78 -13.23
C ILE A 124 -4.33 -4.94 -14.22
N MET A 125 -3.67 -6.09 -14.21
CA MET A 125 -2.59 -6.44 -15.13
C MET A 125 -3.00 -7.67 -15.95
N ILE A 126 -2.80 -7.60 -17.28
CA ILE A 126 -3.15 -8.68 -18.21
C ILE A 126 -1.89 -9.33 -18.76
N ASP A 127 -1.02 -8.57 -19.45
CA ASP A 127 0.21 -9.10 -20.05
C ASP A 127 1.51 -8.78 -19.28
N GLY A 128 1.54 -7.68 -18.56
CA GLY A 128 2.71 -7.27 -17.78
C GLY A 128 3.87 -6.71 -18.61
N THR A 129 3.71 -6.49 -19.92
CA THR A 129 4.78 -6.10 -20.85
C THR A 129 4.68 -4.65 -21.33
N GLY A 130 3.64 -3.91 -20.90
CA GLY A 130 3.36 -2.55 -21.34
C GLY A 130 2.61 -2.45 -22.67
N MET A 131 2.25 -3.55 -23.30
CA MET A 131 1.60 -3.54 -24.63
C MET A 131 0.09 -3.34 -24.55
N CYS A 132 -0.61 -4.03 -23.64
CA CYS A 132 -2.08 -4.02 -23.59
C CYS A 132 -2.69 -2.74 -23.00
N GLY A 133 -1.94 -1.95 -22.25
CA GLY A 133 -2.41 -0.75 -21.57
C GLY A 133 -3.46 -0.96 -20.48
N GLY A 134 -3.70 -2.21 -20.05
CA GLY A 134 -4.67 -2.56 -19.00
C GLY A 134 -4.34 -1.91 -17.65
N CYS A 135 -3.06 -1.85 -17.32
CA CYS A 135 -2.53 -1.32 -16.06
C CYS A 135 -2.23 0.19 -16.07
N ARG A 136 -2.74 0.93 -17.06
CA ARG A 136 -2.45 2.37 -17.15
C ARG A 136 -3.04 3.15 -15.98
N VAL A 137 -2.26 4.11 -15.49
CA VAL A 137 -2.63 5.09 -14.45
C VAL A 137 -2.20 6.47 -14.91
N THR A 138 -2.78 7.51 -14.32
CA THR A 138 -2.34 8.89 -14.51
C THR A 138 -1.46 9.28 -13.33
N VAL A 139 -0.22 9.68 -13.62
CA VAL A 139 0.75 10.18 -12.64
C VAL A 139 1.34 11.47 -13.18
N ASP A 140 1.24 12.55 -12.41
CA ASP A 140 1.72 13.90 -12.83
C ASP A 140 1.12 14.32 -14.20
N ASN A 141 -0.17 14.10 -14.41
CA ASN A 141 -0.91 14.33 -15.65
C ASN A 141 -0.40 13.53 -16.88
N GLN A 142 0.46 12.53 -16.67
CA GLN A 142 0.96 11.65 -17.71
C GLN A 142 0.42 10.23 -17.55
N VAL A 143 0.15 9.56 -18.68
CA VAL A 143 -0.20 8.14 -18.65
C VAL A 143 1.06 7.32 -18.40
N LYS A 144 1.02 6.46 -17.38
CA LYS A 144 2.06 5.49 -17.03
C LYS A 144 1.47 4.07 -17.03
N PHE A 145 2.31 3.08 -17.29
CA PHE A 145 1.94 1.66 -17.22
C PHE A 145 2.58 1.03 -15.98
N VAL A 146 1.75 0.65 -15.01
CA VAL A 146 2.24 0.13 -13.72
C VAL A 146 3.18 -1.06 -13.88
N CYS A 147 2.96 -1.92 -14.87
CA CYS A 147 3.79 -3.11 -15.11
C CYS A 147 5.22 -2.80 -15.57
N VAL A 148 5.46 -1.68 -16.25
CA VAL A 148 6.79 -1.33 -16.82
C VAL A 148 7.37 -0.03 -16.25
N ASP A 149 6.54 0.97 -15.92
CA ASP A 149 6.98 2.24 -15.32
C ASP A 149 7.03 2.18 -13.79
N GLY A 150 6.27 1.26 -13.17
CA GLY A 150 6.14 1.08 -11.73
C GLY A 150 6.71 -0.26 -11.24
N PRO A 151 6.09 -0.84 -10.21
CA PRO A 151 4.80 -0.50 -9.61
C PRO A 151 4.81 0.70 -8.66
N GLU A 152 5.97 1.24 -8.33
CA GLU A 152 6.17 2.30 -7.34
C GLU A 152 6.10 3.68 -7.98
N PHE A 153 5.33 4.58 -7.36
CA PHE A 153 5.14 5.96 -7.81
C PHE A 153 5.06 6.93 -6.63
N ASP A 154 5.38 8.18 -6.88
CA ASP A 154 5.12 9.28 -5.97
C ASP A 154 3.60 9.39 -5.71
N ALA A 155 3.19 9.08 -4.49
CA ALA A 155 1.79 9.03 -4.09
C ALA A 155 1.07 10.37 -4.28
N HIS A 156 1.80 11.47 -4.16
CA HIS A 156 1.23 12.82 -4.30
C HIS A 156 0.91 13.20 -5.74
N LYS A 157 1.38 12.41 -6.72
CA LYS A 157 1.19 12.65 -8.16
C LYS A 157 0.22 11.67 -8.81
N VAL A 158 -0.19 10.62 -8.09
CA VAL A 158 -1.12 9.61 -8.61
C VAL A 158 -2.56 10.13 -8.60
N ASP A 159 -3.25 10.00 -9.74
CA ASP A 159 -4.70 10.15 -9.83
C ASP A 159 -5.40 8.87 -9.37
N PHE A 160 -5.58 8.76 -8.05
CA PHE A 160 -6.24 7.60 -7.44
C PHE A 160 -7.71 7.47 -7.84
N ASP A 161 -8.42 8.57 -8.11
CA ASP A 161 -9.84 8.51 -8.46
C ASP A 161 -10.03 7.88 -9.84
N ASN A 162 -9.23 8.27 -10.83
CA ASN A 162 -9.20 7.63 -12.13
C ASN A 162 -8.80 6.16 -12.02
N MET A 163 -7.75 5.84 -11.25
CA MET A 163 -7.30 4.47 -11.01
C MET A 163 -8.44 3.60 -10.43
N MET A 164 -9.10 4.05 -9.37
CA MET A 164 -10.19 3.31 -8.72
C MET A 164 -11.41 3.17 -9.63
N MET A 165 -11.75 4.19 -10.42
CA MET A 165 -12.82 4.12 -11.43
C MET A 165 -12.53 3.01 -12.45
N ARG A 166 -11.31 2.93 -12.96
CA ARG A 166 -10.89 1.90 -13.91
C ARG A 166 -10.92 0.49 -13.32
N MET A 167 -10.51 0.32 -12.07
CA MET A 167 -10.55 -0.97 -11.37
C MET A 167 -11.99 -1.50 -11.19
N LYS A 168 -13.00 -0.62 -11.21
CA LYS A 168 -14.41 -1.03 -11.12
C LYS A 168 -14.97 -1.57 -12.44
N ALA A 169 -14.28 -1.45 -13.56
CA ALA A 169 -14.80 -1.78 -14.90
C ALA A 169 -15.29 -3.23 -15.03
N PHE A 170 -14.72 -4.17 -14.28
CA PHE A 170 -15.10 -5.59 -14.33
C PHE A 170 -15.88 -6.06 -13.09
N ARG A 171 -16.15 -5.17 -12.14
CA ARG A 171 -16.74 -5.53 -10.83
C ARG A 171 -18.06 -6.29 -10.95
N GLY A 172 -18.93 -5.88 -11.88
CA GLY A 172 -20.21 -6.58 -12.09
C GLY A 172 -20.05 -8.03 -12.55
N ARG A 173 -19.04 -8.32 -13.40
CA ARG A 173 -18.73 -9.69 -13.84
C ARG A 173 -18.07 -10.48 -12.71
N GLU A 174 -17.13 -9.89 -11.99
CA GLU A 174 -16.47 -10.51 -10.84
C GLU A 174 -17.47 -10.91 -9.74
N ASP A 175 -18.48 -10.06 -9.47
CA ASP A 175 -19.52 -10.38 -8.50
C ASP A 175 -20.43 -11.53 -8.98
N GLN A 176 -20.77 -11.56 -10.28
CA GLN A 176 -21.54 -12.67 -10.88
C GLN A 176 -20.76 -13.99 -10.82
N ASP A 177 -19.47 -13.99 -11.17
CA ASP A 177 -18.63 -15.18 -11.17
C ASP A 177 -18.34 -15.67 -9.74
N ARG A 178 -18.19 -14.75 -8.79
CA ARG A 178 -18.11 -15.09 -7.36
C ARG A 178 -19.40 -15.79 -6.85
N HIS A 179 -20.55 -15.35 -7.32
CA HIS A 179 -21.84 -16.01 -7.00
C HIS A 179 -21.88 -17.43 -7.55
N LYS A 180 -21.49 -17.63 -8.81
CA LYS A 180 -21.40 -18.96 -9.44
C LYS A 180 -20.43 -19.88 -8.71
N CYS A 181 -19.25 -19.38 -8.35
CA CYS A 181 -18.26 -20.13 -7.58
C CYS A 181 -18.79 -20.62 -6.24
N LYS A 182 -19.49 -19.74 -5.48
CA LYS A 182 -20.08 -20.11 -4.19
C LYS A 182 -21.25 -21.08 -4.31
N SER A 183 -21.99 -21.05 -5.41
CA SER A 183 -23.10 -21.96 -5.66
C SER A 183 -22.70 -23.31 -6.27
N GLY A 184 -21.41 -23.55 -6.52
CA GLY A 184 -20.91 -24.79 -7.08
C GLY A 184 -21.29 -25.00 -8.56
N ILE A 185 -21.76 -23.95 -9.26
CA ILE A 185 -22.13 -24.00 -10.68
C ILE A 185 -20.88 -23.76 -11.56
N PHE A 186 -19.85 -24.55 -11.40
CA PHE A 186 -18.85 -24.77 -12.42
C PHE A 186 -18.98 -26.24 -12.88
N ASN A 187 -19.69 -26.44 -13.96
CA ASN A 187 -19.57 -27.62 -14.81
C ASN A 187 -18.66 -27.28 -15.98
#